data_6fcf7add566910ee4574ccc885dc924d
#
_entry.id   6fcf7add566910ee4574ccc885dc924d
#
_cell.length_a   1.000
_cell.length_b   1.000
_cell.length_c   1.000
_cell.angle_alpha   90.00
_cell.angle_beta   90.00
_cell.angle_gamma   90.00
#
_symmetry.space_group_name_H-M   'P 1'
#
loop_
_entity.id
_entity.type
_entity.pdbx_description
1 polymer ?
#
loop_
_entity_poly.entity_id
_entity_poly.type
_entity_poly.pdbx_seq_one_letter_code
_entity_poly.pdbx_strand_id
1 'polypeptide(L)'
;RDDGTAVLVDFGLSRHDHLPDLLDEEFTLPMGTGPYMSPEQVQFVRNDPRSDLFALGVMLYHLATGERPFGQPNSVAGLRKRLYTEPVPPRVLCPTLPRWFQEVVLRCLEVQPDKRYQSAAQLALDLQNPDQVVLTERADKRKTAGGLSTLSRWFKAMGAEPTHEGGASGQLNRSPIIMVAVGIKSSTPE
;
A
#
# COMPACT_ATOMS: atom_id res chain seq x y z
N ARG A 1 18.44 6.77 -10.90
CA ARG A 1 19.63 6.96 -11.77
C ARG A 1 19.70 8.43 -12.17
N ASP A 2 20.86 8.89 -12.53
CA ASP A 2 21.11 10.30 -12.90
C ASP A 2 20.39 10.72 -14.18
N ASP A 3 19.94 9.78 -14.99
CA ASP A 3 19.14 9.98 -16.21
C ASP A 3 17.63 10.18 -15.94
N GLY A 4 17.22 10.25 -14.67
CA GLY A 4 15.81 10.35 -14.28
C GLY A 4 15.04 9.03 -14.31
N THR A 5 15.71 7.91 -14.63
CA THR A 5 15.06 6.59 -14.65
C THR A 5 14.82 6.07 -13.23
N ALA A 6 13.58 5.74 -12.88
CA ALA A 6 13.25 5.01 -11.67
C ALA A 6 13.50 3.51 -11.86
N VAL A 7 14.13 2.86 -10.88
CA VAL A 7 14.41 1.42 -10.88
C VAL A 7 13.84 0.82 -9.61
N LEU A 8 13.03 -0.21 -9.76
CA LEU A 8 12.59 -1.04 -8.64
C LEU A 8 13.70 -2.00 -8.25
N VAL A 9 13.97 -2.07 -6.96
CA VAL A 9 15.00 -2.95 -6.36
C VAL A 9 14.41 -3.67 -5.15
N ASP A 10 15.04 -4.77 -4.76
CA ASP A 10 14.68 -5.54 -3.56
C ASP A 10 13.30 -6.22 -3.66
N PHE A 11 13.28 -7.34 -4.38
CA PHE A 11 12.09 -8.19 -4.54
C PHE A 11 11.93 -9.25 -3.43
N GLY A 12 12.68 -9.14 -2.32
CA GLY A 12 12.70 -10.14 -1.25
C GLY A 12 11.34 -10.40 -0.58
N LEU A 13 10.45 -9.41 -0.58
CA LEU A 13 9.09 -9.52 -0.05
C LEU A 13 8.02 -9.53 -1.16
N SER A 14 8.42 -9.61 -2.43
CA SER A 14 7.46 -9.64 -3.53
C SER A 14 6.70 -10.97 -3.55
N ARG A 15 5.44 -10.90 -3.96
CA ARG A 15 4.58 -12.06 -4.14
C ARG A 15 4.16 -12.18 -5.60
N HIS A 16 4.04 -13.42 -6.09
CA HIS A 16 3.50 -13.71 -7.40
C HIS A 16 2.10 -14.32 -7.26
N ASP A 17 1.10 -13.81 -7.99
CA ASP A 17 -0.31 -14.20 -7.86
C ASP A 17 -0.59 -15.69 -8.08
N HIS A 18 0.26 -16.36 -8.89
CA HIS A 18 0.08 -17.77 -9.25
C HIS A 18 1.01 -18.72 -8.47
N LEU A 19 1.81 -18.22 -7.54
CA LEU A 19 2.69 -19.04 -6.72
C LEU A 19 2.22 -19.04 -5.26
N PRO A 20 2.37 -20.18 -4.53
CA PRO A 20 2.09 -20.24 -3.11
C PRO A 20 2.96 -19.25 -2.34
N ASP A 21 2.39 -18.58 -1.35
CA ASP A 21 3.13 -17.74 -0.42
C ASP A 21 3.78 -18.63 0.64
N LEU A 22 5.04 -19.00 0.42
CA LEU A 22 5.79 -19.87 1.33
C LEU A 22 6.14 -19.17 2.66
N LEU A 23 5.96 -17.85 2.74
CA LEU A 23 6.24 -17.06 3.94
C LEU A 23 5.00 -16.85 4.82
N ASP A 24 3.81 -17.27 4.37
CA ASP A 24 2.55 -16.99 5.07
C ASP A 24 2.49 -17.66 6.46
N GLU A 25 3.12 -18.83 6.63
CA GLU A 25 3.14 -19.58 7.90
C GLU A 25 4.23 -19.10 8.88
N GLU A 26 5.29 -18.46 8.38
CA GLU A 26 6.43 -18.04 9.22
C GLU A 26 6.21 -16.69 9.90
N PHE A 27 5.30 -15.87 9.41
CA PHE A 27 5.17 -14.49 9.88
C PHE A 27 3.84 -14.20 10.56
N THR A 28 3.87 -14.15 11.86
CA THR A 28 2.76 -13.74 12.74
C THR A 28 2.65 -12.22 12.91
N LEU A 29 3.55 -11.44 12.33
CA LEU A 29 3.58 -9.98 12.41
C LEU A 29 3.42 -9.34 11.03
N PRO A 30 2.84 -8.14 10.94
CA PRO A 30 2.76 -7.41 9.67
C PRO A 30 4.16 -7.18 9.10
N MET A 31 4.38 -7.62 7.85
CA MET A 31 5.66 -7.46 7.16
C MET A 31 5.70 -6.20 6.32
N GLY A 32 6.84 -5.54 6.32
CA GLY A 32 7.11 -4.36 5.51
C GLY A 32 7.60 -3.17 6.35
N THR A 33 7.94 -2.09 5.67
CA THR A 33 8.35 -0.86 6.34
C THR A 33 7.14 -0.13 6.88
N GLY A 34 6.95 -0.16 8.19
CA GLY A 34 5.75 0.28 8.92
C GLY A 34 5.03 1.53 8.40
N PRO A 35 5.72 2.65 8.12
CA PRO A 35 5.07 3.85 7.58
C PRO A 35 4.34 3.66 6.25
N TYR A 36 4.76 2.72 5.40
CA TYR A 36 4.26 2.50 4.04
C TYR A 36 3.25 1.37 3.92
N MET A 37 3.09 0.54 4.97
CA MET A 37 2.14 -0.57 4.96
C MET A 37 0.72 -0.08 4.69
N SER A 38 -0.02 -0.83 3.89
CA SER A 38 -1.44 -0.60 3.65
C SER A 38 -2.33 -1.07 4.82
N PRO A 39 -3.59 -0.63 4.91
CA PRO A 39 -4.55 -1.12 5.89
C PRO A 39 -4.72 -2.63 5.88
N GLU A 40 -4.83 -3.25 4.71
CA GLU A 40 -4.98 -4.70 4.54
C GLU A 40 -3.71 -5.47 4.97
N GLN A 41 -2.52 -4.97 4.70
CA GLN A 41 -1.28 -5.58 5.19
C GLN A 41 -1.19 -5.56 6.72
N VAL A 42 -1.70 -4.52 7.37
CA VAL A 42 -1.81 -4.47 8.84
C VAL A 42 -2.81 -5.49 9.37
N GLN A 43 -3.75 -5.94 8.55
CA GLN A 43 -4.72 -7.00 8.83
C GLN A 43 -4.26 -8.37 8.30
N PHE A 44 -2.97 -8.52 7.95
CA PHE A 44 -2.35 -9.75 7.44
C PHE A 44 -2.85 -10.21 6.07
N VAL A 45 -3.55 -9.36 5.32
CA VAL A 45 -3.90 -9.62 3.92
C VAL A 45 -2.73 -9.18 3.03
N ARG A 46 -2.08 -10.13 2.35
CA ARG A 46 -0.83 -9.89 1.59
C ARG A 46 -0.98 -10.02 0.08
N ASN A 47 -2.15 -10.40 -0.39
CA ASN A 47 -2.40 -10.76 -1.79
C ASN A 47 -3.08 -9.67 -2.62
N ASP A 48 -3.18 -8.45 -2.12
CA ASP A 48 -3.79 -7.35 -2.85
C ASP A 48 -2.70 -6.44 -3.47
N PRO A 49 -2.54 -6.40 -4.81
CA PRO A 49 -1.56 -5.55 -5.48
C PRO A 49 -1.81 -4.06 -5.29
N ARG A 50 -3.03 -3.67 -4.87
CA ARG A 50 -3.37 -2.28 -4.55
C ARG A 50 -2.72 -1.79 -3.26
N SER A 51 -2.09 -2.67 -2.50
CA SER A 51 -1.23 -2.31 -1.37
C SER A 51 0.00 -1.51 -1.82
N ASP A 52 0.56 -1.83 -2.99
CA ASP A 52 1.68 -1.09 -3.56
C ASP A 52 1.26 0.32 -4.00
N LEU A 53 0.02 0.47 -4.51
CA LEU A 53 -0.54 1.78 -4.85
C LEU A 53 -0.78 2.64 -3.61
N PHE A 54 -1.15 2.03 -2.47
CA PHE A 54 -1.22 2.73 -1.20
C PHE A 54 0.17 3.20 -0.75
N ALA A 55 1.18 2.33 -0.81
CA ALA A 55 2.57 2.67 -0.47
C ALA A 55 3.10 3.81 -1.34
N LEU A 56 2.81 3.78 -2.65
CA LEU A 56 3.15 4.88 -3.56
C LEU A 56 2.42 6.17 -3.17
N GLY A 57 1.15 6.09 -2.78
CA GLY A 57 0.39 7.23 -2.23
C GLY A 57 1.05 7.84 -1.00
N VAL A 58 1.58 7.01 -0.08
CA VAL A 58 2.35 7.47 1.09
C VAL A 58 3.63 8.18 0.65
N MET A 59 4.33 7.65 -0.35
CA MET A 59 5.55 8.28 -0.89
C MET A 59 5.25 9.64 -1.53
N LEU A 60 4.24 9.72 -2.39
CA LEU A 60 3.82 10.96 -3.04
C LEU A 60 3.40 12.02 -2.02
N TYR A 61 2.64 11.61 -0.99
CA TYR A 61 2.27 12.49 0.11
C TYR A 61 3.52 13.06 0.81
N HIS A 62 4.45 12.18 1.19
CA HIS A 62 5.66 12.58 1.91
C HIS A 62 6.56 13.49 1.08
N LEU A 63 6.77 13.17 -0.19
CA LEU A 63 7.57 13.98 -1.11
C LEU A 63 6.99 15.39 -1.30
N ALA A 64 5.66 15.51 -1.32
CA ALA A 64 4.99 16.78 -1.55
C ALA A 64 4.84 17.65 -0.30
N THR A 65 4.77 17.04 0.89
CA THR A 65 4.46 17.76 2.13
C THR A 65 5.60 17.78 3.14
N GLY A 66 6.61 16.91 2.98
CA GLY A 66 7.65 16.66 3.98
C GLY A 66 7.19 15.82 5.18
N GLU A 67 5.88 15.53 5.28
CA GLU A 67 5.28 14.80 6.39
C GLU A 67 4.77 13.42 5.94
N ARG A 68 4.65 12.49 6.89
CA ARG A 68 4.05 11.17 6.62
C ARG A 68 2.56 11.17 6.98
N PRO A 69 1.68 10.66 6.11
CA PRO A 69 0.23 10.76 6.31
C PRO A 69 -0.27 10.08 7.59
N PHE A 70 0.43 9.06 8.09
CA PHE A 70 0.10 8.30 9.30
C PHE A 70 1.23 8.31 10.33
N GLY A 71 2.18 9.25 10.21
CA GLY A 71 3.33 9.39 11.10
C GLY A 71 4.33 8.24 11.01
N GLN A 72 5.08 8.03 12.10
CA GLN A 72 6.04 6.93 12.23
C GLN A 72 5.55 5.94 13.30
N PRO A 73 4.78 4.91 12.91
CA PRO A 73 4.31 3.93 13.87
C PRO A 73 5.47 3.07 14.36
N ASN A 74 5.61 2.95 15.67
CA ASN A 74 6.59 2.12 16.36
C ASN A 74 5.94 0.92 17.09
N SER A 75 4.67 0.68 16.85
CA SER A 75 3.89 -0.41 17.45
C SER A 75 2.77 -0.86 16.53
N VAL A 76 2.26 -2.07 16.75
CA VAL A 76 1.09 -2.61 16.03
C VAL A 76 -0.14 -1.72 16.22
N ALA A 77 -0.35 -1.19 17.43
CA ALA A 77 -1.43 -0.24 17.69
C ALA A 77 -1.27 1.05 16.87
N GLY A 78 -0.04 1.54 16.71
CA GLY A 78 0.28 2.67 15.84
C GLY A 78 0.00 2.37 14.36
N LEU A 79 0.34 1.16 13.90
CA LEU A 79 0.04 0.69 12.54
C LEU A 79 -1.48 0.64 12.28
N ARG A 80 -2.27 0.18 13.25
CA ARG A 80 -3.73 0.08 13.12
C ARG A 80 -4.45 1.42 12.97
N LYS A 81 -3.83 2.54 13.33
CA LYS A 81 -4.43 3.87 13.16
C LYS A 81 -4.89 4.14 11.72
N ARG A 82 -4.19 3.63 10.70
CA ARG A 82 -4.55 3.81 9.28
C ARG A 82 -5.87 3.13 8.88
N LEU A 83 -6.40 2.23 9.71
CA LEU A 83 -7.69 1.59 9.47
C LEU A 83 -8.88 2.53 9.72
N TYR A 84 -8.68 3.56 10.54
CA TYR A 84 -9.76 4.45 10.98
C TYR A 84 -9.42 5.94 10.96
N THR A 85 -8.13 6.30 10.83
CA THR A 85 -7.69 7.69 10.76
C THR A 85 -7.45 8.10 9.32
N GLU A 86 -8.02 9.23 8.93
CA GLU A 86 -7.70 9.84 7.64
C GLU A 86 -6.43 10.69 7.76
N PRO A 87 -5.62 10.76 6.69
CA PRO A 87 -4.48 11.67 6.66
C PRO A 87 -4.96 13.12 6.63
N VAL A 88 -4.12 14.03 7.11
CA VAL A 88 -4.32 15.46 6.87
C VAL A 88 -4.29 15.69 5.36
N PRO A 89 -5.26 16.42 4.77
CA PRO A 89 -5.21 16.68 3.33
C PRO A 89 -3.93 17.41 2.93
N PRO A 90 -3.20 16.98 1.87
CA PRO A 90 -1.92 17.56 1.47
C PRO A 90 -1.95 19.08 1.33
N ARG A 91 -3.04 19.64 0.79
CA ARG A 91 -3.20 21.09 0.58
C ARG A 91 -3.45 21.90 1.86
N VAL A 92 -3.63 21.24 3.00
CA VAL A 92 -3.62 21.89 4.32
C VAL A 92 -2.19 22.20 4.75
N LEU A 93 -1.27 21.26 4.48
CA LEU A 93 0.16 21.42 4.80
C LEU A 93 0.88 22.25 3.75
N CYS A 94 0.56 22.02 2.48
CA CYS A 94 1.13 22.75 1.35
C CYS A 94 0.01 23.30 0.44
N PRO A 95 -0.50 24.54 0.68
CA PRO A 95 -1.62 25.11 -0.05
C PRO A 95 -1.39 25.33 -1.55
N THR A 96 -0.14 25.36 -1.98
CA THR A 96 0.26 25.55 -3.39
C THR A 96 0.08 24.28 -4.23
N LEU A 97 -0.10 23.13 -3.61
CA LEU A 97 -0.33 21.89 -4.35
C LEU A 97 -1.62 21.97 -5.17
N PRO A 98 -1.59 21.48 -6.42
CA PRO A 98 -2.77 21.49 -7.28
C PRO A 98 -3.86 20.54 -6.76
N ARG A 99 -5.12 20.86 -7.10
CA ARG A 99 -6.29 20.09 -6.69
C ARG A 99 -6.25 18.64 -7.16
N TRP A 100 -5.83 18.44 -8.41
CA TRP A 100 -5.70 17.11 -9.00
C TRP A 100 -4.70 16.24 -8.24
N PHE A 101 -3.59 16.80 -7.78
CA PHE A 101 -2.58 16.05 -7.04
C PHE A 101 -3.13 15.57 -5.69
N GLN A 102 -3.85 16.44 -4.96
CA GLN A 102 -4.52 16.03 -3.72
C GLN A 102 -5.56 14.92 -3.98
N GLU A 103 -6.35 15.02 -5.05
CA GLU A 103 -7.30 13.97 -5.45
C GLU A 103 -6.60 12.63 -5.63
N VAL A 104 -5.53 12.60 -6.44
CA VAL A 104 -4.76 11.39 -6.73
C VAL A 104 -4.17 10.78 -5.46
N VAL A 105 -3.51 11.59 -4.64
CA VAL A 105 -2.86 11.12 -3.41
C VAL A 105 -3.89 10.58 -2.42
N LEU A 106 -4.97 11.31 -2.15
CA LEU A 106 -5.99 10.85 -1.20
C LEU A 106 -6.75 9.62 -1.72
N ARG A 107 -6.90 9.46 -3.03
CA ARG A 107 -7.47 8.24 -3.63
C ARG A 107 -6.56 7.03 -3.41
N CYS A 108 -5.25 7.17 -3.56
CA CYS A 108 -4.30 6.10 -3.21
C CYS A 108 -4.38 5.71 -1.74
N LEU A 109 -4.62 6.68 -0.83
CA LEU A 109 -4.63 6.49 0.61
C LEU A 109 -6.00 6.06 1.19
N GLU A 110 -6.97 5.73 0.35
CA GLU A 110 -8.25 5.17 0.81
C GLU A 110 -8.04 3.89 1.62
N VAL A 111 -8.79 3.74 2.72
CA VAL A 111 -8.71 2.56 3.59
C VAL A 111 -9.15 1.31 2.83
N GLN A 112 -10.24 1.43 2.06
CA GLN A 112 -10.80 0.32 1.28
C GLN A 112 -10.09 0.22 -0.08
N PRO A 113 -9.48 -0.92 -0.43
CA PRO A 113 -8.79 -1.09 -1.71
C PRO A 113 -9.67 -0.79 -2.93
N ASP A 114 -10.96 -1.12 -2.87
CA ASP A 114 -11.92 -0.89 -3.97
C ASP A 114 -12.15 0.58 -4.29
N LYS A 115 -11.83 1.48 -3.36
CA LYS A 115 -11.93 2.94 -3.55
C LYS A 115 -10.65 3.57 -4.09
N ARG A 116 -9.57 2.79 -4.17
CA ARG A 116 -8.28 3.22 -4.75
C ARG A 116 -8.29 3.11 -6.26
N TYR A 117 -7.14 3.39 -6.86
CA TYR A 117 -6.84 2.96 -8.22
C TYR A 117 -6.83 1.43 -8.28
N GLN A 118 -7.41 0.85 -9.33
CA GLN A 118 -7.48 -0.61 -9.47
C GLN A 118 -6.27 -1.19 -10.20
N SER A 119 -5.43 -0.33 -10.79
CA SER A 119 -4.16 -0.74 -11.39
C SER A 119 -3.14 0.40 -11.37
N ALA A 120 -1.85 0.06 -11.47
CA ALA A 120 -0.77 1.02 -11.63
C ALA A 120 -0.92 1.84 -12.92
N ALA A 121 -1.47 1.24 -13.98
CA ALA A 121 -1.72 1.92 -15.25
C ALA A 121 -2.74 3.06 -15.11
N GLN A 122 -3.82 2.86 -14.34
CA GLN A 122 -4.78 3.94 -14.06
C GLN A 122 -4.14 5.10 -13.30
N LEU A 123 -3.35 4.79 -12.28
CA LEU A 123 -2.63 5.82 -11.52
C LEU A 123 -1.63 6.58 -12.41
N ALA A 124 -0.87 5.85 -13.23
CA ALA A 124 0.09 6.45 -14.15
C ALA A 124 -0.59 7.38 -15.17
N LEU A 125 -1.76 6.99 -15.68
CA LEU A 125 -2.54 7.81 -16.60
C LEU A 125 -2.94 9.15 -15.98
N ASP A 126 -3.48 9.13 -14.76
CA ASP A 126 -3.89 10.34 -14.03
C ASP A 126 -2.68 11.24 -13.69
N LEU A 127 -1.53 10.65 -13.34
CA LEU A 127 -0.30 11.41 -13.08
C LEU A 127 0.27 12.07 -14.33
N GLN A 128 0.13 11.43 -15.50
CA GLN A 128 0.59 11.93 -16.78
C GLN A 128 -0.37 12.95 -17.41
N ASN A 129 -1.64 12.90 -17.04
CA ASN A 129 -2.69 13.74 -17.62
C ASN A 129 -3.47 14.50 -16.51
N PRO A 130 -2.86 15.47 -15.84
CA PRO A 130 -3.45 16.20 -14.73
C PRO A 130 -4.82 16.83 -15.03
N ASP A 131 -5.00 17.32 -16.25
CA ASP A 131 -6.23 17.99 -16.70
C ASP A 131 -7.41 17.03 -16.89
N GLN A 132 -7.15 15.73 -16.98
CA GLN A 132 -8.17 14.69 -17.15
C GLN A 132 -8.58 14.05 -15.81
N VAL A 133 -7.90 14.38 -14.73
CA VAL A 133 -8.21 13.84 -13.39
C VAL A 133 -9.61 14.26 -12.97
N VAL A 134 -10.48 13.28 -12.71
CA VAL A 134 -11.82 13.54 -12.18
C VAL A 134 -11.72 13.99 -10.73
N LEU A 135 -12.03 15.27 -10.49
CA LEU A 135 -12.00 15.85 -9.17
C LEU A 135 -13.27 15.47 -8.39
N THR A 136 -13.08 14.92 -7.19
CA THR A 136 -14.15 14.61 -6.24
C THR A 136 -14.04 15.51 -5.00
N GLU A 137 -14.78 15.18 -3.95
CA GLU A 137 -14.68 15.87 -2.64
C GLU A 137 -13.26 15.83 -2.05
N ARG A 138 -12.42 14.86 -2.46
CA ARG A 138 -11.02 14.76 -2.03
C ARG A 138 -10.20 15.96 -2.47
N ALA A 139 -10.43 16.46 -3.68
CA ALA A 139 -9.69 17.59 -4.25
C ALA A 139 -9.81 18.88 -3.42
N ASP A 140 -10.97 19.08 -2.78
CA ASP A 140 -11.26 20.28 -2.00
C ASP A 140 -11.28 20.05 -0.48
N LYS A 141 -10.95 18.84 -0.06
CA LYS A 141 -10.91 18.50 1.37
C LYS A 141 -9.88 19.38 2.11
N ARG A 142 -10.34 20.04 3.17
CA ARG A 142 -9.53 20.95 3.99
C ARG A 142 -9.46 20.53 5.46
N LYS A 143 -10.21 19.49 5.85
CA LYS A 143 -10.27 18.99 7.22
C LYS A 143 -10.22 17.48 7.22
N THR A 144 -9.64 16.92 8.25
CA THR A 144 -9.78 15.48 8.55
C THR A 144 -11.20 15.17 9.02
N ALA A 145 -11.60 13.92 8.88
CA ALA A 145 -12.91 13.48 9.39
C ALA A 145 -13.05 13.81 10.89
N GLY A 146 -14.20 14.33 11.27
CA GLY A 146 -14.50 14.68 12.67
C GLY A 146 -14.53 13.44 13.58
N GLY A 147 -14.42 13.66 14.90
CA GLY A 147 -14.27 12.59 15.89
C GLY A 147 -15.35 11.52 15.87
N LEU A 148 -16.61 11.85 15.54
CA LEU A 148 -17.71 10.87 15.45
C LEU A 148 -17.52 9.88 14.29
N SER A 149 -17.06 10.33 13.13
CA SER A 149 -16.77 9.45 11.99
C SER A 149 -15.53 8.57 12.23
N THR A 150 -14.55 9.11 12.92
CA THR A 150 -13.37 8.36 13.35
C THR A 150 -13.74 7.29 14.37
N LEU A 151 -14.63 7.58 15.32
CA LEU A 151 -15.11 6.61 16.30
C LEU A 151 -15.90 5.47 15.65
N SER A 152 -16.79 5.77 14.71
CA SER A 152 -17.53 4.75 13.94
C SER A 152 -16.58 3.84 13.15
N ARG A 153 -15.55 4.40 12.52
CA ARG A 153 -14.52 3.63 11.80
C ARG A 153 -13.68 2.78 12.76
N TRP A 154 -13.35 3.32 13.93
CA TRP A 154 -12.62 2.60 14.96
C TRP A 154 -13.38 1.37 15.46
N PHE A 155 -14.68 1.50 15.75
CA PHE A 155 -15.53 0.34 16.10
C PHE A 155 -15.57 -0.71 14.99
N LYS A 156 -15.66 -0.29 13.72
CA LYS A 156 -15.59 -1.20 12.57
C LYS A 156 -14.25 -1.92 12.46
N ALA A 157 -13.15 -1.20 12.72
CA ALA A 157 -11.80 -1.76 12.68
C ALA A 157 -11.53 -2.75 13.83
N MET A 158 -12.16 -2.57 14.99
CA MET A 158 -12.03 -3.51 16.12
C MET A 158 -12.79 -4.83 15.88
N GLY A 159 -13.86 -4.82 15.09
CA GLY A 159 -14.62 -6.03 14.74
C GLY A 159 -14.09 -6.78 13.52
N ALA A 160 -13.08 -6.27 12.85
CA ALA A 160 -12.43 -6.94 11.72
C ALA A 160 -11.39 -7.92 12.27
N GLU A 161 -11.75 -9.19 12.36
CA GLU A 161 -10.79 -10.26 12.62
C GLU A 161 -9.85 -10.41 11.41
N PRO A 162 -8.55 -10.74 11.64
CA PRO A 162 -7.64 -11.04 10.55
C PRO A 162 -8.16 -12.27 9.79
N THR A 163 -8.46 -12.08 8.52
CA THR A 163 -8.83 -13.20 7.64
C THR A 163 -7.56 -13.94 7.26
N HIS A 164 -7.24 -15.02 7.96
CA HIS A 164 -6.31 -16.02 7.48
C HIS A 164 -6.96 -16.77 6.31
N GLU A 165 -6.71 -16.35 5.09
CA GLU A 165 -6.95 -17.20 3.93
C GLU A 165 -5.84 -18.25 3.90
N GLY A 166 -6.23 -19.47 4.14
CA GLY A 166 -5.53 -20.76 4.18
C GLY A 166 -4.03 -20.74 3.91
N GLY A 167 -3.27 -21.24 4.88
CA GLY A 167 -1.83 -21.36 4.81
C GLY A 167 -1.31 -22.10 3.57
N ALA A 168 0.01 -22.08 3.35
CA ALA A 168 0.72 -22.66 2.20
C ALA A 168 0.29 -24.11 1.85
N SER A 169 -0.07 -24.92 2.83
CA SER A 169 -0.59 -26.27 2.65
C SER A 169 -1.93 -26.33 1.89
N GLY A 170 -2.79 -25.34 2.05
CA GLY A 170 -4.05 -25.24 1.31
C GLY A 170 -3.87 -24.82 -0.15
N GLN A 171 -2.80 -24.09 -0.45
CA GLN A 171 -2.46 -23.63 -1.78
C GLN A 171 -1.73 -24.70 -2.61
N LEU A 172 -0.91 -25.53 -1.96
CA LEU A 172 -0.19 -26.66 -2.60
C LEU A 172 -1.12 -27.67 -3.29
N ASN A 173 -2.35 -27.81 -2.77
CA ASN A 173 -3.37 -28.67 -3.38
C ASN A 173 -3.99 -28.08 -4.66
N ARG A 174 -3.71 -26.81 -5.00
CA ARG A 174 -4.32 -26.11 -6.14
C ARG A 174 -3.34 -25.80 -7.28
N SER A 175 -2.02 -25.94 -7.07
CA SER A 175 -1.02 -25.60 -8.07
C SER A 175 0.10 -26.62 -8.12
N PRO A 176 0.50 -27.15 -9.31
CA PRO A 176 1.67 -28.01 -9.42
C PRO A 176 2.93 -27.21 -9.15
N ILE A 177 3.73 -27.67 -8.19
CA ILE A 177 5.05 -27.08 -7.92
C ILE A 177 6.04 -27.63 -8.94
N ILE A 178 6.56 -26.78 -9.80
CA ILE A 178 7.69 -27.09 -10.67
C ILE A 178 8.95 -26.54 -10.01
N MET A 179 9.73 -27.40 -9.36
CA MET A 179 11.07 -27.03 -8.90
C MET A 179 12.04 -27.08 -10.09
N VAL A 180 12.55 -25.92 -10.51
CA VAL A 180 13.64 -25.84 -11.47
C VAL A 180 14.94 -25.66 -10.70
N ALA A 181 15.73 -26.73 -10.58
CA ALA A 181 17.07 -26.64 -10.04
C ALA A 181 18.01 -26.07 -11.12
N VAL A 182 18.44 -24.84 -10.98
CA VAL A 182 19.46 -24.22 -11.84
C VAL A 182 20.83 -24.55 -11.27
N GLY A 183 21.53 -25.51 -11.86
CA GLY A 183 22.93 -25.81 -11.53
C GLY A 183 23.85 -24.70 -12.04
N ILE A 184 24.39 -23.89 -11.14
CA ILE A 184 25.46 -22.94 -11.48
C ILE A 184 26.78 -23.73 -11.56
N LYS A 185 27.26 -23.98 -12.77
CA LYS A 185 28.64 -24.45 -12.96
C LYS A 185 29.60 -23.30 -12.65
N SER A 186 30.29 -23.37 -11.53
CA SER A 186 31.45 -22.54 -11.30
C SER A 186 32.58 -23.00 -12.22
N SER A 187 32.86 -22.26 -13.28
CA SER A 187 34.11 -22.38 -14.02
C SER A 187 35.21 -21.67 -13.23
N THR A 188 36.05 -22.42 -12.56
CA THR A 188 37.35 -21.95 -12.08
C THR A 188 38.26 -21.78 -13.31
N PRO A 189 38.84 -20.61 -13.53
CA PRO A 189 39.91 -20.48 -14.51
C PRO A 189 41.22 -21.06 -13.93
N GLU A 190 41.90 -21.89 -14.74
CA GLU A 190 43.29 -22.27 -14.55
C GLU A 190 44.22 -21.08 -14.79
#